data_a679cd003516e908c29f2cacb2736f16
#
_entry.id   a679cd003516e908c29f2cacb2736f16
#
_cell.length_a   1.000
_cell.length_b   1.000
_cell.length_c   1.000
_cell.angle_alpha   90.00
_cell.angle_beta   90.00
_cell.angle_gamma   90.00
#
_symmetry.space_group_name_H-M   'P 1'
#
loop_
_entity.id
_entity.type
_entity.pdbx_description
1 polymer ?
#
loop_
_entity_poly.entity_id
_entity_poly.type
_entity_poly.pdbx_seq_one_letter_code
_entity_poly.pdbx_strand_id
1 'polypeptide(L)'
;MKTIAPGHFTTRPALAALACALLLATPALTQAQIKTQPDGRWRQILGAGASFADGNSNLSSMNAHYEAARQTRHHTVGLRAQALYNSSDHKTSAHNTNLEINGKRNLNERHYIFANGTWFRDRIANLEHRLSAATGWGYQVTTTPHDDWSLFAGIGYSEDRYAVPTIVADQLRKRYGRAELTLGTESHHQLTATTTAHQRLVFYPALNRNHDRRAEFAADLSVSITERLALTVATEFRYNSDPGTNVHKLDRRLITGVTWKLTD
;
A
#
# COMPACT_ATOMS: atom_id res chain seq x y z
N MET A 1 -3.68 -22.87 -71.56
CA MET A 1 -4.66 -23.23 -70.56
C MET A 1 -3.88 -23.53 -69.26
N LYS A 2 -3.83 -22.61 -68.33
CA LYS A 2 -3.22 -22.78 -67.00
C LYS A 2 -4.35 -22.80 -65.98
N THR A 3 -4.52 -23.92 -65.31
CA THR A 3 -5.52 -24.16 -64.29
C THR A 3 -5.04 -23.56 -62.98
N ILE A 4 -5.84 -22.69 -62.39
CA ILE A 4 -5.61 -22.04 -61.09
C ILE A 4 -6.28 -22.92 -60.04
N ALA A 5 -5.49 -23.39 -59.06
CA ALA A 5 -5.98 -24.10 -57.86
C ALA A 5 -6.45 -23.12 -56.77
N PRO A 6 -7.52 -23.42 -55.99
CA PRO A 6 -8.04 -22.55 -54.97
C PRO A 6 -7.19 -22.66 -53.70
N GLY A 7 -6.78 -21.48 -53.15
CA GLY A 7 -6.07 -21.37 -51.90
C GLY A 7 -6.99 -21.61 -50.70
N HIS A 8 -6.59 -22.52 -49.84
CA HIS A 8 -7.21 -22.73 -48.53
C HIS A 8 -6.86 -21.61 -47.57
N PHE A 9 -7.84 -20.79 -47.20
CA PHE A 9 -7.78 -19.88 -46.07
C PHE A 9 -7.89 -20.68 -44.77
N THR A 10 -6.77 -20.84 -44.05
CA THR A 10 -6.77 -21.35 -42.69
C THR A 10 -6.98 -20.16 -41.76
N THR A 11 -8.19 -20.02 -41.24
CA THR A 11 -8.49 -19.14 -40.13
C THR A 11 -7.85 -19.67 -38.82
N ARG A 12 -6.82 -19.02 -38.37
CA ARG A 12 -6.22 -19.27 -37.06
C ARG A 12 -7.14 -18.74 -35.97
N PRO A 13 -7.45 -19.49 -34.91
CA PRO A 13 -8.19 -18.97 -33.74
C PRO A 13 -7.22 -18.19 -32.86
N ALA A 14 -7.23 -16.86 -33.03
CA ALA A 14 -6.48 -15.92 -32.16
C ALA A 14 -7.20 -15.59 -30.85
N LEU A 15 -8.16 -16.41 -30.42
CA LEU A 15 -9.00 -16.14 -29.24
C LEU A 15 -8.72 -17.04 -28.03
N ALA A 16 -7.76 -17.96 -28.10
CA ALA A 16 -7.43 -18.83 -26.97
C ALA A 16 -6.26 -18.37 -26.10
N ALA A 17 -5.55 -17.30 -26.49
CA ALA A 17 -4.37 -16.82 -25.75
C ALA A 17 -4.68 -15.75 -24.69
N LEU A 18 -5.91 -15.26 -24.58
CA LEU A 18 -6.27 -14.20 -23.61
C LEU A 18 -6.79 -14.73 -22.28
N ALA A 19 -7.05 -16.02 -22.14
CA ALA A 19 -7.65 -16.61 -20.93
C ALA A 19 -6.62 -17.16 -19.93
N CYS A 20 -5.35 -17.35 -20.29
CA CYS A 20 -4.30 -17.87 -19.41
C CYS A 20 -3.42 -16.83 -18.74
N ALA A 21 -3.54 -15.54 -19.08
CA ALA A 21 -2.72 -14.46 -18.48
C ALA A 21 -3.29 -13.90 -17.15
N LEU A 22 -4.42 -14.39 -16.67
CA LEU A 22 -5.11 -13.88 -15.47
C LEU A 22 -4.86 -14.68 -14.19
N LEU A 23 -3.98 -15.69 -14.20
CA LEU A 23 -3.74 -16.59 -13.06
C LEU A 23 -2.37 -16.45 -12.40
N LEU A 24 -1.57 -15.43 -12.73
CA LEU A 24 -0.36 -15.09 -11.98
C LEU A 24 -0.63 -13.93 -11.01
N ALA A 25 -1.76 -13.97 -10.30
CA ALA A 25 -1.99 -13.07 -9.18
C ALA A 25 -1.14 -13.54 -7.99
N THR A 26 0.03 -12.95 -7.82
CA THR A 26 0.75 -13.06 -6.54
C THR A 26 -0.13 -12.46 -5.45
N PRO A 27 -0.50 -13.21 -4.40
CA PRO A 27 -1.26 -12.66 -3.31
C PRO A 27 -0.39 -11.68 -2.55
N ALA A 28 -0.89 -10.53 -2.36
CA ALA A 28 -0.22 -9.44 -1.73
C ALA A 28 -1.13 -8.87 -0.61
N LEU A 29 -0.60 -8.03 0.25
CA LEU A 29 -1.17 -7.56 1.51
C LEU A 29 -2.48 -6.78 1.34
N THR A 30 -3.48 -7.22 2.04
CA THR A 30 -4.81 -6.62 2.07
C THR A 30 -4.84 -5.47 3.08
N GLN A 31 -5.21 -4.28 2.65
CA GLN A 31 -5.48 -3.15 3.53
C GLN A 31 -6.99 -2.94 3.65
N ALA A 32 -7.65 -3.72 4.49
CA ALA A 32 -8.97 -3.33 4.96
C ALA A 32 -8.78 -2.31 6.08
N GLN A 33 -9.22 -1.07 5.88
CA GLN A 33 -9.14 -0.06 6.92
C GLN A 33 -10.30 -0.18 7.90
N ILE A 34 -10.01 0.11 9.17
CA ILE A 34 -11.00 0.11 10.24
C ILE A 34 -11.91 1.34 10.08
N LYS A 35 -13.21 1.13 9.86
CA LYS A 35 -14.20 2.19 9.99
C LYS A 35 -14.38 2.50 11.48
N THR A 36 -13.82 3.62 11.93
CA THR A 36 -13.93 4.08 13.32
C THR A 36 -15.22 4.87 13.54
N GLN A 37 -15.70 4.86 14.78
CA GLN A 37 -16.81 5.70 15.25
C GLN A 37 -16.33 6.51 16.47
N PRO A 38 -16.87 7.72 16.71
CA PRO A 38 -16.39 8.59 17.76
C PRO A 38 -16.90 8.20 19.18
N ASP A 39 -16.96 6.89 19.46
CA ASP A 39 -17.44 6.30 20.70
C ASP A 39 -16.31 6.00 21.72
N GLY A 40 -15.05 6.22 21.32
CA GLY A 40 -13.88 5.98 22.16
C GLY A 40 -13.50 4.52 22.33
N ARG A 41 -14.11 3.60 21.57
CA ARG A 41 -13.76 2.18 21.61
C ARG A 41 -12.64 1.87 20.66
N TRP A 42 -11.80 0.90 21.03
CA TRP A 42 -10.81 0.34 20.12
C TRP A 42 -11.49 -0.61 19.14
N ARG A 43 -11.16 -0.46 17.87
CA ARG A 43 -11.51 -1.39 16.81
C ARG A 43 -10.25 -2.01 16.26
N GLN A 44 -10.31 -3.30 15.97
CA GLN A 44 -9.15 -4.06 15.57
C GLN A 44 -9.51 -4.99 14.42
N ILE A 45 -8.60 -5.11 13.46
CA ILE A 45 -8.69 -6.07 12.37
C ILE A 45 -7.38 -6.83 12.24
N LEU A 46 -7.48 -8.08 11.83
CA LEU A 46 -6.38 -8.93 11.46
C LEU A 46 -6.66 -9.47 10.06
N GLY A 47 -5.69 -9.36 9.19
CA GLY A 47 -5.78 -9.96 7.86
C GLY A 47 -4.58 -10.83 7.56
N ALA A 48 -4.79 -11.88 6.79
CA ALA A 48 -3.76 -12.76 6.33
C ALA A 48 -4.09 -13.29 4.92
N GLY A 49 -3.06 -13.61 4.17
CA GLY A 49 -3.16 -14.28 2.89
C GLY A 49 -1.94 -15.14 2.64
N ALA A 50 -2.15 -16.25 1.93
CA ALA A 50 -1.07 -17.10 1.47
C ALA A 50 -1.43 -17.68 0.11
N SER A 51 -0.43 -17.87 -0.77
CA SER A 51 -0.57 -18.66 -1.97
C SER A 51 0.70 -19.42 -2.28
N PHE A 52 0.52 -20.59 -2.83
CA PHE A 52 1.58 -21.50 -3.21
C PHE A 52 1.26 -22.04 -4.61
N ALA A 53 2.26 -22.07 -5.47
CA ALA A 53 2.20 -22.76 -6.75
C ALA A 53 3.48 -23.59 -6.88
N ASP A 54 3.32 -24.82 -7.37
CA ASP A 54 4.40 -25.76 -7.64
C ASP A 54 4.19 -26.36 -9.03
N GLY A 55 5.25 -26.50 -9.81
CA GLY A 55 5.21 -27.00 -11.18
C GLY A 55 6.28 -26.36 -12.06
N ASN A 56 5.87 -25.76 -13.19
CA ASN A 56 6.80 -25.06 -14.10
C ASN A 56 7.46 -23.81 -13.44
N SER A 57 6.87 -23.28 -12.37
CA SER A 57 7.43 -22.25 -11.51
C SER A 57 7.04 -22.54 -10.07
N ASN A 58 7.95 -22.27 -9.12
CA ASN A 58 7.67 -22.38 -7.70
C ASN A 58 7.40 -20.99 -7.13
N LEU A 59 6.17 -20.74 -6.72
CA LEU A 59 5.77 -19.47 -6.11
C LEU A 59 5.29 -19.70 -4.68
N SER A 60 5.80 -18.90 -3.76
CA SER A 60 5.31 -18.82 -2.38
C SER A 60 5.10 -17.37 -2.01
N SER A 61 3.93 -17.04 -1.52
CA SER A 61 3.59 -15.71 -1.03
C SER A 61 2.86 -15.82 0.29
N MET A 62 3.27 -15.02 1.26
CA MET A 62 2.64 -14.90 2.57
C MET A 62 2.54 -13.44 2.95
N ASN A 63 1.41 -13.07 3.51
CA ASN A 63 1.19 -11.73 4.04
C ASN A 63 0.38 -11.76 5.32
N ALA A 64 0.61 -10.77 6.17
CA ALA A 64 -0.19 -10.51 7.36
C ALA A 64 -0.26 -9.01 7.61
N HIS A 65 -1.41 -8.55 8.11
CA HIS A 65 -1.55 -7.20 8.61
C HIS A 65 -2.43 -7.18 9.87
N TYR A 66 -2.13 -6.22 10.71
CA TYR A 66 -2.91 -5.91 11.90
C TYR A 66 -3.14 -4.41 11.95
N GLU A 67 -4.36 -4.01 12.25
CA GLU A 67 -4.69 -2.62 12.49
C GLU A 67 -5.49 -2.50 13.77
N ALA A 68 -5.22 -1.42 14.51
CA ALA A 68 -6.00 -1.00 15.66
C ALA A 68 -6.24 0.50 15.56
N ALA A 69 -7.47 0.93 15.79
CA ALA A 69 -7.80 2.35 15.81
C ALA A 69 -8.84 2.66 16.89
N ARG A 70 -8.71 3.86 17.45
CA ARG A 70 -9.63 4.42 18.42
C ARG A 70 -9.97 5.85 18.04
N GLN A 71 -11.26 6.16 17.96
CA GLN A 71 -11.73 7.50 17.66
C GLN A 71 -12.61 8.03 18.80
N THR A 72 -12.37 9.25 19.19
CA THR A 72 -13.25 10.06 20.02
C THR A 72 -13.76 11.23 19.20
N ARG A 73 -14.60 12.09 19.78
CA ARG A 73 -15.07 13.30 19.07
C ARG A 73 -13.93 14.19 18.56
N HIS A 74 -12.80 14.25 19.29
CA HIS A 74 -11.71 15.17 18.98
C HIS A 74 -10.42 14.48 18.52
N HIS A 75 -10.23 13.21 18.86
CA HIS A 75 -8.96 12.52 18.63
C HIS A 75 -9.18 11.18 17.95
N THR A 76 -8.31 10.87 16.99
CA THR A 76 -8.15 9.53 16.45
C THR A 76 -6.71 9.09 16.64
N VAL A 77 -6.52 7.86 17.11
CA VAL A 77 -5.20 7.20 17.20
C VAL A 77 -5.30 5.89 16.45
N GLY A 78 -4.30 5.59 15.66
CA GLY A 78 -4.21 4.36 14.87
C GLY A 78 -2.83 3.73 14.98
N LEU A 79 -2.80 2.41 14.90
CA LEU A 79 -1.62 1.57 14.78
C LEU A 79 -1.84 0.63 13.62
N ARG A 80 -0.82 0.47 12.77
CA ARG A 80 -0.80 -0.50 11.66
C ARG A 80 0.52 -1.27 11.66
N ALA A 81 0.43 -2.57 11.50
CA ALA A 81 1.57 -3.46 11.32
C ALA A 81 1.32 -4.33 10.08
N GLN A 82 2.33 -4.47 9.23
CA GLN A 82 2.25 -5.27 8.00
C GLN A 82 3.53 -6.04 7.78
N ALA A 83 3.41 -7.27 7.29
CA ALA A 83 4.53 -8.09 6.85
C ALA A 83 4.20 -8.76 5.52
N LEU A 84 5.18 -8.79 4.61
CA LEU A 84 5.09 -9.44 3.31
C LEU A 84 6.35 -10.27 3.07
N TYR A 85 6.15 -11.50 2.62
CA TYR A 85 7.19 -12.38 2.13
C TYR A 85 6.73 -13.02 0.81
N ASN A 86 7.53 -12.86 -0.25
CA ASN A 86 7.34 -13.55 -1.53
C ASN A 86 8.64 -14.23 -1.95
N SER A 87 8.50 -15.42 -2.52
CA SER A 87 9.59 -16.16 -3.15
C SER A 87 9.13 -16.69 -4.51
N SER A 88 9.98 -16.61 -5.51
CA SER A 88 9.79 -17.18 -6.83
C SER A 88 11.03 -17.98 -7.21
N ASP A 89 10.86 -19.25 -7.60
CA ASP A 89 11.93 -20.18 -7.94
C ASP A 89 13.04 -20.21 -6.89
N HIS A 90 12.63 -20.36 -5.61
CA HIS A 90 13.51 -20.39 -4.43
C HIS A 90 14.31 -19.08 -4.19
N LYS A 91 14.01 -18.00 -4.91
CA LYS A 91 14.62 -16.69 -4.67
C LYS A 91 13.60 -15.74 -4.02
N THR A 92 13.97 -15.13 -2.91
CA THR A 92 13.12 -14.14 -2.27
C THR A 92 12.97 -12.92 -3.18
N SER A 93 11.74 -12.60 -3.57
CA SER A 93 11.40 -11.48 -4.45
C SER A 93 10.79 -10.29 -3.69
N ALA A 94 10.24 -10.51 -2.48
CA ALA A 94 9.84 -9.46 -1.55
C ALA A 94 10.02 -9.91 -0.11
N HIS A 95 10.51 -9.04 0.75
CA HIS A 95 10.61 -9.28 2.19
C HIS A 95 10.60 -7.92 2.90
N ASN A 96 9.42 -7.46 3.25
CA ASN A 96 9.28 -6.18 3.92
C ASN A 96 8.36 -6.25 5.15
N THR A 97 8.57 -5.28 6.03
CA THR A 97 7.78 -5.08 7.24
C THR A 97 7.55 -3.58 7.41
N ASN A 98 6.34 -3.21 7.76
CA ASN A 98 5.93 -1.83 8.01
C ASN A 98 5.22 -1.74 9.37
N LEU A 99 5.60 -0.76 10.17
CA LEU A 99 4.92 -0.37 11.40
C LEU A 99 4.60 1.13 11.30
N GLU A 100 3.35 1.50 11.54
CA GLU A 100 2.90 2.88 11.50
C GLU A 100 2.07 3.19 12.75
N ILE A 101 2.34 4.35 13.33
CA ILE A 101 1.48 4.96 14.35
C ILE A 101 1.03 6.32 13.83
N ASN A 102 -0.25 6.62 13.98
CA ASN A 102 -0.82 7.89 13.57
C ASN A 102 -1.72 8.48 14.68
N GLY A 103 -1.73 9.78 14.73
CA GLY A 103 -2.61 10.56 15.60
C GLY A 103 -3.23 11.71 14.81
N LYS A 104 -4.52 11.93 15.00
CA LYS A 104 -5.28 13.04 14.42
C LYS A 104 -6.06 13.73 15.53
N ARG A 105 -6.05 15.08 15.54
CA ARG A 105 -6.89 15.89 16.41
C ARG A 105 -7.74 16.82 15.56
N ASN A 106 -9.05 16.69 15.66
CA ASN A 106 -9.98 17.57 14.99
C ASN A 106 -10.00 18.92 15.73
N LEU A 107 -9.78 20.01 15.01
CA LEU A 107 -9.86 21.38 15.50
C LEU A 107 -11.30 21.90 15.39
N ASN A 108 -11.98 21.51 14.33
CA ASN A 108 -13.39 21.72 14.08
C ASN A 108 -13.90 20.65 13.09
N GLU A 109 -15.08 20.81 12.52
CA GLU A 109 -15.70 19.82 11.59
C GLU A 109 -14.89 19.58 10.30
N ARG A 110 -14.10 20.57 9.87
CA ARG A 110 -13.35 20.51 8.60
C ARG A 110 -11.84 20.50 8.76
N HIS A 111 -11.31 20.95 9.88
CA HIS A 111 -9.87 21.12 10.05
C HIS A 111 -9.33 20.20 11.13
N TYR A 112 -8.20 19.58 10.86
CA TYR A 112 -7.49 18.76 11.82
C TYR A 112 -5.98 18.94 11.72
N ILE A 113 -5.30 18.61 12.79
CA ILE A 113 -3.85 18.41 12.81
C ILE A 113 -3.55 16.93 12.93
N PHE A 114 -2.44 16.50 12.37
CA PHE A 114 -1.99 15.10 12.43
C PHE A 114 -0.52 15.00 12.81
N ALA A 115 -0.16 13.85 13.34
CA ALA A 115 1.23 13.40 13.48
C ALA A 115 1.28 11.91 13.17
N ASN A 116 2.31 11.47 12.46
CA ASN A 116 2.55 10.06 12.18
C ASN A 116 4.02 9.71 12.35
N GLY A 117 4.27 8.45 12.68
CA GLY A 117 5.57 7.83 12.71
C GLY A 117 5.53 6.50 11.99
N THR A 118 6.56 6.18 11.22
CA THR A 118 6.66 4.95 10.44
C THR A 118 8.03 4.34 10.62
N TRP A 119 8.07 3.02 10.85
CA TRP A 119 9.25 2.20 10.70
C TRP A 119 9.01 1.21 9.55
N PHE A 120 9.87 1.26 8.55
CA PHE A 120 9.76 0.43 7.36
C PHE A 120 11.07 -0.30 7.10
N ARG A 121 11.02 -1.57 6.75
CA ARG A 121 12.15 -2.40 6.37
C ARG A 121 11.86 -3.08 5.03
N ASP A 122 12.85 -3.10 4.14
CA ASP A 122 12.79 -3.84 2.88
C ASP A 122 14.14 -4.46 2.56
N ARG A 123 14.25 -5.78 2.78
CA ARG A 123 15.51 -6.50 2.57
C ARG A 123 15.93 -6.57 1.11
N ILE A 124 14.96 -6.61 0.19
CA ILE A 124 15.25 -6.71 -1.25
C ILE A 124 15.75 -5.36 -1.77
N ALA A 125 15.23 -4.26 -1.25
CA ALA A 125 15.70 -2.91 -1.55
C ALA A 125 16.99 -2.51 -0.77
N ASN A 126 17.70 -3.44 -0.13
CA ASN A 126 18.86 -3.16 0.72
C ASN A 126 18.57 -2.18 1.86
N LEU A 127 17.31 -1.96 2.20
CA LEU A 127 16.87 -1.04 3.25
C LEU A 127 16.76 -1.78 4.59
N GLU A 128 17.75 -1.60 5.46
CA GLU A 128 17.76 -2.17 6.81
C GLU A 128 16.56 -1.62 7.60
N HIS A 129 16.37 -0.30 7.55
CA HIS A 129 15.13 0.35 7.96
C HIS A 129 15.07 1.80 7.46
N ARG A 130 13.85 2.32 7.35
CA ARG A 130 13.52 3.73 7.24
C ARG A 130 12.71 4.13 8.45
N LEU A 131 13.15 5.15 9.15
CA LEU A 131 12.38 5.84 10.17
C LEU A 131 11.85 7.14 9.57
N SER A 132 10.55 7.38 9.71
CA SER A 132 9.93 8.61 9.26
C SER A 132 9.03 9.17 10.35
N ALA A 133 8.99 10.49 10.47
CA ALA A 133 8.02 11.19 11.28
C ALA A 133 7.53 12.41 10.51
N ALA A 134 6.23 12.69 10.57
CA ALA A 134 5.65 13.87 9.96
C ALA A 134 4.53 14.43 10.82
N THR A 135 4.31 15.74 10.69
CA THR A 135 3.19 16.44 11.31
C THR A 135 2.67 17.48 10.33
N GLY A 136 1.40 17.82 10.46
CA GLY A 136 0.80 18.76 9.53
C GLY A 136 -0.66 19.06 9.86
N TRP A 137 -1.28 19.67 8.86
CA TRP A 137 -2.66 20.10 8.91
C TRP A 137 -3.44 19.44 7.76
N GLY A 138 -4.70 19.12 8.00
CA GLY A 138 -5.59 18.55 7.03
C GLY A 138 -6.95 19.24 6.98
N TYR A 139 -7.58 19.11 5.84
CA TYR A 139 -8.89 19.62 5.53
C TYR A 139 -9.83 18.50 5.12
N GLN A 140 -10.97 18.40 5.78
CA GLN A 140 -12.02 17.46 5.46
C GLN A 140 -12.90 18.06 4.38
N VAL A 141 -12.80 17.52 3.16
CA VAL A 141 -13.56 17.98 1.99
C VAL A 141 -15.01 17.51 2.12
N THR A 142 -15.17 16.22 2.46
CA THR A 142 -16.47 15.59 2.63
C THR A 142 -16.44 14.68 3.86
N THR A 143 -17.52 14.72 4.65
CA THR A 143 -17.77 13.78 5.74
C THR A 143 -19.26 13.49 5.75
N THR A 144 -19.62 12.32 5.25
CA THR A 144 -20.99 11.78 5.27
C THR A 144 -20.96 10.38 5.90
N PRO A 145 -22.09 9.75 6.18
CA PRO A 145 -22.11 8.36 6.63
C PRO A 145 -21.50 7.37 5.61
N HIS A 146 -21.47 7.74 4.32
CA HIS A 146 -21.01 6.88 3.23
C HIS A 146 -19.67 7.32 2.63
N ASP A 147 -19.32 8.62 2.74
CA ASP A 147 -18.14 9.17 2.11
C ASP A 147 -17.33 10.02 3.09
N ASP A 148 -16.04 9.79 3.10
CA ASP A 148 -15.05 10.59 3.81
C ASP A 148 -13.92 10.92 2.83
N TRP A 149 -13.61 12.19 2.65
CA TRP A 149 -12.51 12.63 1.79
C TRP A 149 -11.76 13.78 2.44
N SER A 150 -10.47 13.63 2.55
CA SER A 150 -9.57 14.62 3.14
C SER A 150 -8.37 14.93 2.26
N LEU A 151 -7.89 16.17 2.41
CA LEU A 151 -6.62 16.65 1.89
C LEU A 151 -5.72 16.99 3.08
N PHE A 152 -4.42 16.78 2.95
CA PHE A 152 -3.49 17.13 4.02
C PHE A 152 -2.14 17.58 3.49
N ALA A 153 -1.51 18.47 4.25
CA ALA A 153 -0.17 18.96 4.01
C ALA A 153 0.60 19.03 5.34
N GLY A 154 1.90 18.77 5.27
CA GLY A 154 2.74 18.77 6.45
C GLY A 154 4.22 18.79 6.12
N ILE A 155 5.02 18.72 7.17
CA ILE A 155 6.48 18.60 7.11
C ILE A 155 6.89 17.34 7.86
N GLY A 156 7.93 16.72 7.39
CA GLY A 156 8.45 15.50 8.00
C GLY A 156 9.96 15.37 7.83
N TYR A 157 10.47 14.35 8.46
CA TYR A 157 11.84 13.90 8.32
C TYR A 157 11.86 12.39 8.16
N SER A 158 12.69 11.91 7.25
CA SER A 158 12.94 10.47 7.09
C SER A 158 14.43 10.19 7.06
N GLU A 159 14.84 9.08 7.69
CA GLU A 159 16.20 8.55 7.66
C GLU A 159 16.18 7.11 7.15
N ASP A 160 16.88 6.87 6.05
CA ASP A 160 17.15 5.55 5.50
C ASP A 160 18.47 5.02 6.05
N ARG A 161 18.48 3.78 6.52
CA ARG A 161 19.67 3.02 6.83
C ARG A 161 19.74 1.81 5.91
N TYR A 162 20.85 1.68 5.21
CA TYR A 162 21.10 0.58 4.28
C TYR A 162 21.90 -0.53 4.94
N ALA A 163 21.57 -1.79 4.65
CA ALA A 163 22.33 -2.94 5.16
C ALA A 163 23.77 -2.93 4.62
N VAL A 164 23.91 -2.67 3.31
CA VAL A 164 25.19 -2.47 2.65
C VAL A 164 25.25 -1.03 2.12
N PRO A 165 26.37 -0.31 2.28
CA PRO A 165 26.51 1.04 1.70
C PRO A 165 26.13 1.06 0.23
N THR A 166 25.35 2.05 -0.19
CA THR A 166 24.86 2.20 -1.56
C THR A 166 24.99 3.65 -2.03
N ILE A 167 24.98 3.87 -3.35
CA ILE A 167 25.05 5.22 -3.91
C ILE A 167 23.66 5.84 -3.84
N VAL A 168 23.53 6.90 -3.05
CA VAL A 168 22.34 7.72 -2.91
C VAL A 168 22.76 9.18 -2.84
N ALA A 169 22.07 10.06 -3.56
CA ALA A 169 22.45 11.46 -3.74
C ALA A 169 23.92 11.60 -4.17
N ASP A 170 24.31 10.81 -5.19
CA ASP A 170 25.63 10.77 -5.82
C ASP A 170 26.80 10.45 -4.87
N GLN A 171 26.53 9.84 -3.72
CA GLN A 171 27.55 9.48 -2.72
C GLN A 171 27.29 8.08 -2.15
N LEU A 172 28.37 7.36 -1.86
CA LEU A 172 28.29 6.08 -1.15
C LEU A 172 27.90 6.33 0.31
N ARG A 173 26.73 5.84 0.71
CA ARG A 173 26.14 6.10 2.03
C ARG A 173 25.61 4.83 2.68
N LYS A 174 25.73 4.75 4.00
CA LYS A 174 25.04 3.77 4.84
C LYS A 174 23.79 4.38 5.50
N ARG A 175 23.75 5.72 5.63
CA ARG A 175 22.62 6.49 6.16
C ARG A 175 22.30 7.66 5.26
N TYR A 176 21.03 7.94 5.07
CA TYR A 176 20.56 9.05 4.27
C TYR A 176 19.32 9.68 4.89
N GLY A 177 19.47 10.90 5.39
CA GLY A 177 18.39 11.66 6.01
C GLY A 177 17.93 12.81 5.12
N ARG A 178 16.60 13.08 5.14
CA ARG A 178 15.99 14.16 4.39
C ARG A 178 14.79 14.75 5.12
N ALA A 179 14.71 16.09 5.08
CA ALA A 179 13.49 16.81 5.42
C ALA A 179 12.58 16.82 4.20
N GLU A 180 11.28 16.57 4.40
CA GLU A 180 10.31 16.39 3.32
C GLU A 180 9.05 17.20 3.60
N LEU A 181 8.40 17.68 2.55
CA LEU A 181 6.96 17.99 2.62
C LEU A 181 6.19 16.68 2.57
N THR A 182 5.02 16.68 3.18
CA THR A 182 4.03 15.60 3.06
C THR A 182 2.77 16.22 2.49
N LEU A 183 2.41 15.85 1.27
CA LEU A 183 1.22 16.33 0.58
C LEU A 183 0.37 15.12 0.21
N GLY A 184 -0.89 15.09 0.58
CA GLY A 184 -1.68 13.91 0.30
C GLY A 184 -3.18 14.11 0.32
N THR A 185 -3.84 13.07 -0.16
CA THR A 185 -5.29 12.91 -0.13
C THR A 185 -5.64 11.49 0.29
N GLU A 186 -6.74 11.36 1.00
CA GLU A 186 -7.27 10.08 1.44
C GLU A 186 -8.79 10.11 1.35
N SER A 187 -9.38 9.06 0.80
CA SER A 187 -10.83 8.94 0.68
C SER A 187 -11.33 7.54 0.99
N HIS A 188 -12.50 7.48 1.61
CA HIS A 188 -13.27 6.27 1.90
C HIS A 188 -14.66 6.42 1.33
N HIS A 189 -15.13 5.39 0.63
CA HIS A 189 -16.45 5.35 0.01
C HIS A 189 -17.15 4.05 0.35
N GLN A 190 -18.35 4.13 0.87
CA GLN A 190 -19.24 2.98 1.00
C GLN A 190 -20.08 2.85 -0.27
N LEU A 191 -19.62 2.02 -1.22
CA LEU A 191 -20.23 1.87 -2.54
C LEU A 191 -21.58 1.13 -2.48
N THR A 192 -21.70 0.15 -1.58
CA THR A 192 -22.92 -0.61 -1.30
C THR A 192 -23.01 -0.93 0.20
N ALA A 193 -24.07 -1.59 0.64
CA ALA A 193 -24.19 -2.03 2.04
C ALA A 193 -23.02 -2.95 2.48
N THR A 194 -22.39 -3.66 1.55
CA THR A 194 -21.34 -4.65 1.81
C THR A 194 -19.98 -4.28 1.22
N THR A 195 -19.92 -3.28 0.33
CA THR A 195 -18.70 -2.95 -0.43
C THR A 195 -18.19 -1.57 -0.05
N THR A 196 -16.91 -1.49 0.32
CA THR A 196 -16.20 -0.25 0.60
C THR A 196 -14.99 -0.11 -0.31
N ALA A 197 -14.69 1.12 -0.70
CA ALA A 197 -13.47 1.48 -1.41
C ALA A 197 -12.67 2.49 -0.58
N HIS A 198 -11.36 2.35 -0.58
CA HIS A 198 -10.44 3.29 0.04
C HIS A 198 -9.34 3.65 -0.95
N GLN A 199 -8.90 4.90 -0.92
CA GLN A 199 -7.79 5.40 -1.73
C GLN A 199 -6.94 6.36 -0.91
N ARG A 200 -5.63 6.26 -1.05
CA ARG A 200 -4.67 7.17 -0.45
C ARG A 200 -3.55 7.46 -1.44
N LEU A 201 -3.24 8.73 -1.65
CA LEU A 201 -2.08 9.20 -2.41
C LEU A 201 -1.28 10.16 -1.55
N VAL A 202 0.01 9.93 -1.41
CA VAL A 202 0.92 10.83 -0.70
C VAL A 202 2.16 11.08 -1.53
N PHE A 203 2.56 12.34 -1.60
CA PHE A 203 3.75 12.80 -2.27
C PHE A 203 4.71 13.46 -1.25
N TYR A 204 5.98 13.07 -1.30
CA TYR A 204 7.03 13.49 -0.38
C TYR A 204 8.20 14.13 -1.16
N PRO A 205 8.12 15.40 -1.56
CA PRO A 205 9.27 16.11 -2.12
C PRO A 205 10.26 16.48 -1.01
N ALA A 206 11.54 16.20 -1.21
CA ALA A 206 12.57 16.57 -0.26
C ALA A 206 12.83 18.08 -0.27
N LEU A 207 12.96 18.67 0.91
CA LEU A 207 13.22 20.11 1.09
C LEU A 207 14.70 20.45 1.04
N ASN A 208 15.54 19.53 1.49
CA ASN A 208 17.00 19.73 1.63
C ASN A 208 17.83 18.98 0.58
N ARG A 209 17.16 18.39 -0.42
CA ARG A 209 17.80 17.62 -1.50
C ARG A 209 17.08 17.90 -2.81
N ASN A 210 17.76 18.57 -3.72
CA ASN A 210 17.20 18.87 -5.04
C ASN A 210 16.89 17.56 -5.78
N HIS A 211 15.66 17.47 -6.32
CA HIS A 211 15.16 16.37 -7.13
C HIS A 211 14.85 15.05 -6.40
N ASP A 212 15.15 14.89 -5.11
CA ASP A 212 14.71 13.70 -4.38
C ASP A 212 13.22 13.80 -4.03
N ARG A 213 12.48 12.78 -4.39
CA ARG A 213 11.02 12.72 -4.19
C ARG A 213 10.56 11.28 -4.10
N ARG A 214 9.56 11.07 -3.26
CA ARG A 214 8.86 9.80 -3.13
C ARG A 214 7.36 10.02 -3.34
N ALA A 215 6.67 8.99 -3.79
CA ALA A 215 5.21 8.97 -3.86
C ALA A 215 4.71 7.58 -3.47
N GLU A 216 3.58 7.55 -2.80
CA GLU A 216 2.91 6.33 -2.39
C GLU A 216 1.43 6.46 -2.78
N PHE A 217 0.93 5.46 -3.49
CA PHE A 217 -0.48 5.31 -3.80
C PHE A 217 -0.95 3.96 -3.33
N ALA A 218 -2.07 3.92 -2.64
CA ALA A 218 -2.77 2.72 -2.26
C ALA A 218 -4.25 2.87 -2.59
N ALA A 219 -4.86 1.83 -3.14
CA ALA A 219 -6.29 1.75 -3.32
C ALA A 219 -6.76 0.33 -3.02
N ASP A 220 -7.89 0.19 -2.34
CA ASP A 220 -8.49 -1.09 -2.03
C ASP A 220 -10.00 -1.11 -2.19
N LEU A 221 -10.51 -2.28 -2.51
CA LEU A 221 -11.91 -2.62 -2.54
C LEU A 221 -12.13 -3.80 -1.59
N SER A 222 -13.03 -3.62 -0.62
CA SER A 222 -13.36 -4.63 0.37
C SER A 222 -14.84 -4.99 0.30
N VAL A 223 -15.13 -6.30 0.24
CA VAL A 223 -16.50 -6.85 0.20
C VAL A 223 -16.72 -7.68 1.44
N SER A 224 -17.64 -7.26 2.30
CA SER A 224 -18.06 -8.02 3.49
C SER A 224 -18.84 -9.28 3.08
N ILE A 225 -18.32 -10.44 3.47
CA ILE A 225 -18.97 -11.75 3.28
C ILE A 225 -19.91 -12.05 4.48
N THR A 226 -19.46 -11.66 5.67
CA THR A 226 -20.24 -11.70 6.92
C THR A 226 -20.00 -10.40 7.69
N GLU A 227 -20.63 -10.23 8.85
CA GLU A 227 -20.38 -9.07 9.73
C GLU A 227 -18.91 -8.96 10.17
N ARG A 228 -18.18 -10.07 10.23
CA ARG A 228 -16.80 -10.14 10.71
C ARG A 228 -15.78 -10.48 9.64
N LEU A 229 -16.18 -10.99 8.48
CA LEU A 229 -15.29 -11.47 7.44
C LEU A 229 -15.48 -10.66 6.16
N ALA A 230 -14.39 -10.17 5.60
CA ALA A 230 -14.38 -9.47 4.33
C ALA A 230 -13.29 -10.02 3.39
N LEU A 231 -13.58 -10.02 2.10
CA LEU A 231 -12.61 -10.22 1.03
C LEU A 231 -12.14 -8.85 0.54
N THR A 232 -10.84 -8.68 0.39
CA THR A 232 -10.28 -7.40 -0.08
C THR A 232 -9.32 -7.63 -1.24
N VAL A 233 -9.38 -6.71 -2.21
CA VAL A 233 -8.40 -6.57 -3.30
C VAL A 233 -7.82 -5.16 -3.19
N ALA A 234 -6.49 -5.05 -3.16
CA ALA A 234 -5.80 -3.78 -3.08
C ALA A 234 -4.67 -3.67 -4.11
N THR A 235 -4.32 -2.45 -4.47
CA THR A 235 -3.13 -2.14 -5.25
C THR A 235 -2.29 -1.10 -4.54
N GLU A 236 -0.97 -1.27 -4.59
CA GLU A 236 0.00 -0.33 -4.05
C GLU A 236 1.03 0.03 -5.12
N PHE A 237 1.36 1.31 -5.17
CA PHE A 237 2.48 1.84 -5.95
C PHE A 237 3.37 2.65 -5.04
N ARG A 238 4.66 2.35 -5.04
CA ARG A 238 5.68 3.10 -4.30
C ARG A 238 6.75 3.57 -5.26
N TYR A 239 6.90 4.87 -5.36
CA TYR A 239 7.91 5.51 -6.17
C TYR A 239 8.98 6.15 -5.27
N ASN A 240 10.25 5.93 -5.61
CA ASN A 240 11.40 6.61 -5.04
C ASN A 240 12.31 7.06 -6.18
N SER A 241 12.60 8.33 -6.28
CA SER A 241 13.46 8.88 -7.36
C SER A 241 14.90 8.41 -7.26
N ASP A 242 15.37 8.13 -6.04
CA ASP A 242 16.74 7.69 -5.75
C ASP A 242 16.73 6.53 -4.72
N PRO A 243 16.40 5.30 -5.16
CA PRO A 243 16.27 4.14 -4.28
C PRO A 243 17.61 3.49 -3.90
N GLY A 244 18.69 3.90 -4.53
CA GLY A 244 20.02 3.29 -4.44
C GLY A 244 20.36 2.39 -5.64
N THR A 245 21.59 1.89 -5.67
CA THR A 245 22.13 1.12 -6.79
C THR A 245 21.39 -0.20 -6.97
N ASN A 246 21.03 -0.52 -8.21
CA ASN A 246 20.33 -1.76 -8.61
C ASN A 246 18.95 -1.98 -7.97
N VAL A 247 18.31 -0.91 -7.49
CA VAL A 247 16.94 -0.95 -6.96
C VAL A 247 16.00 -0.24 -7.93
N HIS A 248 14.83 -0.83 -8.19
CA HIS A 248 13.81 -0.22 -9.05
C HIS A 248 13.23 1.04 -8.39
N LYS A 249 12.99 2.08 -9.20
CA LYS A 249 12.35 3.33 -8.74
C LYS A 249 10.86 3.19 -8.44
N LEU A 250 10.21 2.20 -9.03
CA LEU A 250 8.77 1.99 -8.91
C LEU A 250 8.48 0.53 -8.56
N ASP A 251 7.92 0.33 -7.36
CA ASP A 251 7.34 -0.93 -6.93
C ASP A 251 5.83 -0.91 -7.17
N ARG A 252 5.30 -2.02 -7.67
CA ARG A 252 3.87 -2.23 -7.91
C ARG A 252 3.44 -3.52 -7.24
N ARG A 253 2.30 -3.49 -6.57
CA ARG A 253 1.76 -4.64 -5.87
C ARG A 253 0.26 -4.74 -6.12
N LEU A 254 -0.21 -5.95 -6.37
CA LEU A 254 -1.61 -6.32 -6.34
C LEU A 254 -1.83 -7.26 -5.16
N ILE A 255 -2.89 -7.05 -4.41
CA ILE A 255 -3.09 -7.60 -3.08
C ILE A 255 -4.47 -8.20 -2.98
N THR A 256 -4.56 -9.48 -2.65
CA THR A 256 -5.83 -10.14 -2.32
C THR A 256 -5.72 -10.84 -0.96
N GLY A 257 -6.77 -10.85 -0.19
CA GLY A 257 -6.74 -11.51 1.11
C GLY A 257 -8.10 -11.46 1.82
N VAL A 258 -8.12 -12.09 2.96
CA VAL A 258 -9.27 -12.15 3.86
C VAL A 258 -8.95 -11.34 5.10
N THR A 259 -9.89 -10.52 5.52
CA THR A 259 -9.78 -9.67 6.70
C THR A 259 -10.83 -10.06 7.72
N TRP A 260 -10.43 -10.16 8.95
CA TRP A 260 -11.28 -10.46 10.09
C TRP A 260 -11.36 -9.28 11.05
N LYS A 261 -12.56 -8.83 11.38
CA LYS A 261 -12.82 -7.87 12.45
C LYS A 261 -12.76 -8.58 13.80
N LEU A 262 -11.84 -8.18 14.66
CA LEU A 262 -11.62 -8.78 15.99
C LEU A 262 -12.55 -8.17 17.04
N THR A 263 -12.97 -6.92 16.82
CA THR A 263 -13.85 -6.16 17.72
C THR A 263 -14.99 -5.53 16.94
N ASP A 264 -16.16 -5.47 17.56
CA ASP A 264 -17.37 -4.83 17.02
C ASP A 264 -17.32 -3.30 17.16
#